data_0d5750116ad01da66ad59390ed7ec979
#
_entry.id   0d5750116ad01da66ad59390ed7ec979
#
_cell.length_a   1.000
_cell.length_b   1.000
_cell.length_c   1.000
_cell.angle_alpha   90.00
_cell.angle_beta   90.00
_cell.angle_gamma   90.00
#
_symmetry.space_group_name_H-M   'P 1'
#
loop_
_entity.id
_entity.type
_entity.pdbx_description
1 polymer ?
#
loop_
_entity_poly.entity_id
_entity_poly.type
_entity_poly.pdbx_seq_one_letter_code
_entity_poly.pdbx_strand_id
1 'polypeptide(L)'
;VAMEITKKKGIANCAPIDPYKKDRRFNRKLISKLGGYIEIYVSTSIDKCEERDVKGLYKLAREGVIKEFTGISDPYEAPKNAEIIIDSSGIAPEKLVDQIYHKIKELGYI
;
A
#
# COMPACT_ATOMS: atom_id res chain seq x y z
N VAL A 1 7.88 -14.21 6.09
CA VAL A 1 6.57 -14.91 6.03
C VAL A 1 6.04 -14.94 4.61
N ALA A 2 5.91 -13.80 3.93
CA ALA A 2 5.37 -13.76 2.55
C ALA A 2 6.17 -14.62 1.58
N MET A 3 7.50 -14.66 1.69
CA MET A 3 8.35 -15.51 0.85
C MET A 3 8.00 -16.99 0.99
N GLU A 4 7.79 -17.46 2.21
CA GLU A 4 7.46 -18.87 2.46
C GLU A 4 6.09 -19.23 1.89
N ILE A 5 5.12 -18.34 2.02
CA ILE A 5 3.78 -18.51 1.44
C ILE A 5 3.88 -18.58 -0.09
N THR A 6 4.64 -17.68 -0.70
CA THR A 6 4.82 -17.62 -2.16
C THR A 6 5.51 -18.88 -2.70
N LYS A 7 6.54 -19.37 -2.01
CA LYS A 7 7.20 -20.65 -2.35
C LYS A 7 6.22 -21.82 -2.43
N LYS A 8 5.22 -21.80 -1.57
CA LYS A 8 4.19 -22.85 -1.48
C LYS A 8 2.99 -22.57 -2.40
N LYS A 9 3.12 -21.63 -3.32
CA LYS A 9 2.07 -21.21 -4.27
C LYS A 9 0.84 -20.61 -3.58
N GLY A 10 1.01 -20.09 -2.37
CA GLY A 10 -0.01 -19.36 -1.66
C GLY A 10 0.00 -17.86 -2.02
N ILE A 11 -1.02 -17.15 -1.54
CA ILE A 11 -1.15 -15.71 -1.71
C ILE A 11 -0.93 -15.04 -0.37
N ALA A 12 0.00 -14.08 -0.32
CA ALA A 12 0.22 -13.25 0.84
C ALA A 12 -0.24 -11.82 0.54
N ASN A 13 -1.11 -11.29 1.40
CA ASN A 13 -1.52 -9.90 1.35
C ASN A 13 -0.83 -9.16 2.51
N CYS A 14 0.02 -8.20 2.17
CA CYS A 14 0.77 -7.42 3.15
C CYS A 14 0.35 -5.95 3.06
N ALA A 15 0.04 -5.35 4.19
CA ALA A 15 -0.40 -3.95 4.26
C ALA A 15 0.48 -3.13 5.21
N PRO A 16 1.81 -3.08 5.00
CA PRO A 16 2.69 -2.20 5.74
C PRO A 16 2.62 -0.78 5.19
N ILE A 17 3.14 0.19 5.92
CA ILE A 17 3.30 1.55 5.43
C ILE A 17 4.32 1.59 4.29
N ASP A 18 5.49 0.98 4.51
CA ASP A 18 6.57 0.78 3.53
C ASP A 18 6.89 2.05 2.71
N PRO A 19 7.29 3.15 3.36
CA PRO A 19 7.32 4.47 2.74
C PRO A 19 8.50 4.71 1.80
N TYR A 20 9.52 3.84 1.82
CA TYR A 20 10.75 4.05 1.09
C TYR A 20 10.84 3.16 -0.16
N LYS A 21 11.18 3.77 -1.29
CA LYS A 21 11.36 3.06 -2.57
C LYS A 21 12.37 1.93 -2.48
N LYS A 22 13.46 2.15 -1.74
CA LYS A 22 14.54 1.18 -1.56
C LYS A 22 14.01 -0.14 -0.98
N ASP A 23 13.20 -0.04 0.06
CA ASP A 23 12.65 -1.21 0.74
C ASP A 23 11.65 -1.94 -0.13
N ARG A 24 10.79 -1.19 -0.84
CA ARG A 24 9.83 -1.77 -1.78
C ARG A 24 10.52 -2.50 -2.94
N ARG A 25 11.59 -1.93 -3.50
CA ARG A 25 12.40 -2.58 -4.54
C ARG A 25 13.05 -3.87 -4.06
N PHE A 26 13.56 -3.85 -2.85
CA PHE A 26 14.16 -5.02 -2.21
C PHE A 26 13.14 -6.16 -2.08
N ASN A 27 11.96 -5.85 -1.55
CA ASN A 27 10.88 -6.82 -1.40
C ASN A 27 10.43 -7.38 -2.75
N ARG A 28 10.24 -6.53 -3.74
CA ARG A 28 9.88 -6.93 -5.11
C ARG A 28 10.91 -7.90 -5.70
N LYS A 29 12.19 -7.56 -5.56
CA LYS A 29 13.28 -8.39 -6.09
C LYS A 29 13.31 -9.78 -5.46
N LEU A 30 13.09 -9.86 -4.15
CA LEU A 30 13.07 -11.13 -3.44
C LEU A 30 11.88 -12.01 -3.85
N ILE A 31 10.68 -11.44 -3.83
CA ILE A 31 9.44 -12.20 -4.08
C ILE A 31 9.32 -12.58 -5.56
N SER A 32 9.70 -11.70 -6.48
CA SER A 32 9.60 -11.95 -7.92
C SER A 32 10.39 -13.18 -8.39
N LYS A 33 11.38 -13.62 -7.62
CA LYS A 33 12.11 -14.88 -7.90
C LYS A 33 11.30 -16.13 -7.59
N LEU A 34 10.26 -15.99 -6.78
CA LEU A 34 9.47 -17.11 -6.25
C LEU A 34 8.06 -17.17 -6.85
N GLY A 35 7.55 -16.06 -7.35
CA GLY A 35 6.21 -15.96 -7.90
C GLY A 35 5.86 -14.55 -8.33
N GLY A 36 4.58 -14.25 -8.50
CA GLY A 36 4.10 -12.93 -8.87
C GLY A 36 4.24 -11.93 -7.72
N TYR A 37 4.45 -10.67 -8.08
CA TYR A 37 4.48 -9.56 -7.14
C TYR A 37 3.62 -8.44 -7.67
N ILE A 38 2.67 -7.96 -6.86
CA ILE A 38 1.80 -6.85 -7.20
C ILE A 38 1.96 -5.78 -6.13
N GLU A 39 2.33 -4.59 -6.56
CA GLU A 39 2.38 -3.39 -5.73
C GLU A 39 1.10 -2.59 -5.96
N ILE A 40 0.39 -2.33 -4.87
CA ILE A 40 -0.82 -1.51 -4.90
C ILE A 40 -0.52 -0.19 -4.21
N TYR A 41 -0.59 0.89 -4.97
CA TYR A 41 -0.43 2.23 -4.45
C TYR A 41 -1.79 2.84 -4.14
N VAL A 42 -2.04 3.07 -2.87
CA VAL A 42 -3.23 3.81 -2.42
C VAL A 42 -2.88 5.29 -2.46
N SER A 43 -3.27 5.96 -3.54
CA SER A 43 -2.82 7.33 -3.86
C SER A 43 -3.69 8.43 -3.25
N THR A 44 -4.58 8.08 -2.33
CA THR A 44 -5.43 9.06 -1.62
C THR A 44 -4.57 10.15 -0.99
N SER A 45 -4.93 11.42 -1.23
CA SER A 45 -4.14 12.55 -0.73
C SER A 45 -4.07 12.58 0.79
N ILE A 46 -3.00 13.16 1.30
CA ILE A 46 -2.81 13.37 2.75
C ILE A 46 -3.98 14.17 3.33
N ASP A 47 -4.46 15.18 2.61
CA ASP A 47 -5.58 16.02 3.06
C ASP A 47 -6.84 15.21 3.28
N LYS A 48 -7.14 14.28 2.37
CA LYS A 48 -8.30 13.38 2.51
C LYS A 48 -8.11 12.39 3.67
N CYS A 49 -6.91 11.89 3.86
CA CYS A 49 -6.59 11.03 4.99
C CYS A 49 -6.76 11.77 6.32
N GLU A 50 -6.30 13.03 6.40
CA GLU A 50 -6.47 13.87 7.59
C GLU A 50 -7.94 14.17 7.88
N GLU A 51 -8.75 14.43 6.84
CA GLU A 51 -10.21 14.63 7.01
C GLU A 51 -10.87 13.40 7.62
N ARG A 52 -10.47 12.21 7.23
CA ARG A 52 -11.02 10.95 7.76
C ARG A 52 -10.58 10.68 9.19
N ASP A 53 -9.29 10.77 9.41
CA ASP A 53 -8.55 10.62 10.69
C ASP A 53 -9.27 9.76 11.76
N VAL A 54 -9.69 8.57 11.36
CA VAL A 54 -10.58 7.70 12.15
C VAL A 54 -10.05 7.45 13.57
N LYS A 55 -8.73 7.31 13.70
CA LYS A 55 -8.07 7.08 15.00
C LYS A 55 -7.53 8.35 15.66
N GLY A 56 -7.69 9.51 15.03
CA GLY A 56 -7.13 10.76 15.53
C GLY A 56 -5.61 10.87 15.47
N LEU A 57 -4.94 10.00 14.73
CA LEU A 57 -3.47 9.94 14.67
C LEU A 57 -2.87 11.12 13.92
N TYR A 58 -3.50 11.58 12.84
CA TYR A 58 -3.05 12.75 12.08
C TYR A 58 -3.12 14.01 12.94
N LYS A 59 -4.20 14.18 13.69
CA LYS A 59 -4.33 15.29 14.63
C LYS A 59 -3.19 15.29 15.64
N LEU A 60 -2.92 14.15 16.27
CA LEU A 60 -1.84 14.00 17.23
C LEU A 60 -0.46 14.26 16.61
N ALA A 61 -0.26 13.84 15.36
CA ALA A 61 0.98 14.09 14.63
C ALA A 61 1.16 15.59 14.34
N ARG A 62 0.11 16.30 13.94
CA ARG A 62 0.14 17.75 13.72
C ARG A 62 0.42 18.52 15.00
N GLU A 63 -0.12 18.08 16.12
CA GLU A 63 0.13 18.65 17.45
C GLU A 63 1.53 18.33 18.00
N GLY A 64 2.31 17.50 17.31
CA GLY A 64 3.65 17.10 17.72
C GLY A 64 3.68 16.05 18.82
N VAL A 65 2.54 15.46 19.18
CA VAL A 65 2.44 14.40 20.20
C VAL A 65 3.02 13.09 19.64
N ILE A 66 2.71 12.76 18.39
CA ILE A 66 3.32 11.64 17.67
C ILE A 66 4.42 12.19 16.76
N LYS A 67 5.64 11.69 16.95
CA LYS A 67 6.81 12.04 16.15
C LYS A 67 7.04 10.99 15.07
N GLU A 68 7.80 11.39 14.02
CA GLU A 68 8.17 10.48 12.92
C GLU A 68 6.95 9.83 12.25
N PHE A 69 5.88 10.60 12.08
CA PHE A 69 4.65 10.13 11.44
C PHE A 69 4.78 10.28 9.92
N THR A 70 4.68 9.17 9.20
CA THR A 70 4.79 9.14 7.74
C THR A 70 3.73 10.03 7.08
N GLY A 71 4.18 10.92 6.19
CA GLY A 71 3.34 11.87 5.48
C GLY A 71 3.13 13.21 6.20
N ILE A 72 3.45 13.31 7.48
CA ILE A 72 3.37 14.55 8.27
C ILE A 72 4.76 15.03 8.65
N SER A 73 5.48 14.27 9.48
CA SER A 73 6.84 14.60 9.91
C SER A 73 7.91 13.80 9.17
N ASP A 74 7.57 12.61 8.66
CA ASP A 74 8.45 11.78 7.86
C ASP A 74 7.97 11.70 6.40
N PRO A 75 8.90 11.61 5.44
CA PRO A 75 8.54 11.55 4.02
C PRO A 75 7.92 10.20 3.66
N TYR A 76 7.05 10.24 2.64
CA TYR A 76 6.57 9.08 1.92
C TYR A 76 7.01 9.18 0.47
N GLU A 77 7.78 8.21 0.00
CA GLU A 77 8.25 8.16 -1.38
C GLU A 77 7.23 7.43 -2.25
N ALA A 78 6.41 8.18 -3.00
CA ALA A 78 5.37 7.61 -3.84
C ALA A 78 5.95 6.67 -4.90
N PRO A 79 5.37 5.46 -5.09
CA PRO A 79 5.83 4.55 -6.15
C PRO A 79 5.48 5.10 -7.53
N LYS A 80 6.37 4.88 -8.52
CA LYS A 80 6.17 5.33 -9.90
C LYS A 80 5.61 4.24 -10.81
N ASN A 81 5.87 2.99 -10.48
CA ASN A 81 5.57 1.84 -11.33
C ASN A 81 4.76 0.77 -10.61
N ALA A 82 3.82 1.16 -9.74
CA ALA A 82 2.91 0.22 -9.11
C ALA A 82 1.99 -0.42 -10.16
N GLU A 83 1.76 -1.73 -10.05
CA GLU A 83 0.84 -2.44 -10.94
C GLU A 83 -0.59 -1.92 -10.82
N ILE A 84 -0.98 -1.51 -9.61
CA ILE A 84 -2.32 -1.00 -9.34
C ILE A 84 -2.20 0.33 -8.59
N ILE A 85 -2.93 1.34 -9.06
CA ILE A 85 -3.02 2.64 -8.39
C ILE A 85 -4.50 2.91 -8.13
N ILE A 86 -4.85 3.14 -6.88
CA ILE A 86 -6.22 3.45 -6.47
C ILE A 86 -6.26 4.71 -5.60
N ASP A 87 -7.28 5.52 -5.83
CA ASP A 87 -7.63 6.65 -4.96
C ASP A 87 -8.96 6.31 -4.28
N SER A 88 -8.95 6.27 -2.96
CA SER A 88 -10.13 5.92 -2.16
C SER A 88 -11.07 7.10 -1.90
N SER A 89 -10.79 8.27 -2.48
CA SER A 89 -11.64 9.47 -2.30
C SER A 89 -13.00 9.25 -2.93
N GLY A 90 -14.06 9.35 -2.12
CA GLY A 90 -15.44 9.27 -2.60
C GLY A 90 -15.88 7.91 -3.14
N ILE A 91 -15.12 6.86 -2.92
CA ILE A 91 -15.43 5.51 -3.40
C ILE A 91 -15.57 4.56 -2.21
N ALA A 92 -16.62 3.74 -2.22
CA ALA A 92 -16.84 2.73 -1.18
C ALA A 92 -15.73 1.66 -1.20
N PRO A 93 -15.27 1.16 -0.03
CA PRO A 93 -14.22 0.15 0.04
C PRO A 93 -14.51 -1.10 -0.80
N GLU A 94 -15.76 -1.54 -0.87
CA GLU A 94 -16.19 -2.71 -1.63
C GLU A 94 -15.91 -2.54 -3.13
N LYS A 95 -16.14 -1.34 -3.66
CA LYS A 95 -15.86 -1.03 -5.07
C LYS A 95 -14.37 -0.99 -5.36
N LEU A 96 -13.58 -0.53 -4.42
CA LEU A 96 -12.11 -0.54 -4.53
C LEU A 96 -11.57 -1.97 -4.54
N VAL A 97 -12.11 -2.84 -3.69
CA VAL A 97 -11.77 -4.27 -3.66
C VAL A 97 -12.09 -4.91 -5.01
N ASP A 98 -13.24 -4.62 -5.59
CA ASP A 98 -13.61 -5.12 -6.91
C ASP A 98 -12.64 -4.66 -8.00
N GLN A 99 -12.22 -3.41 -7.99
CA GLN A 99 -11.23 -2.87 -8.93
C GLN A 99 -9.89 -3.61 -8.81
N ILE A 100 -9.44 -3.83 -7.59
CA ILE A 100 -8.18 -4.56 -7.31
C ILE A 100 -8.31 -6.00 -7.82
N TYR A 101 -9.41 -6.67 -7.51
CA TYR A 101 -9.66 -8.05 -7.94
C TYR A 101 -9.62 -8.18 -9.46
N HIS A 102 -10.31 -7.29 -10.18
CA HIS A 102 -10.32 -7.29 -11.64
C HIS A 102 -8.91 -7.07 -12.22
N LYS A 103 -8.14 -6.16 -11.64
CA LYS A 103 -6.76 -5.92 -12.07
C LYS A 103 -5.87 -7.14 -11.86
N ILE A 104 -5.98 -7.80 -10.72
CA ILE A 104 -5.22 -9.04 -10.44
C ILE A 104 -5.59 -10.13 -11.44
N LYS A 105 -6.87 -10.23 -11.80
CA LYS A 105 -7.35 -11.17 -12.80
C LYS A 105 -6.80 -10.84 -14.21
N GLU A 106 -6.81 -9.57 -14.60
CA GLU A 106 -6.21 -9.10 -15.87
C GLU A 106 -4.73 -9.44 -15.96
N LEU A 107 -4.00 -9.35 -14.84
CA LEU A 107 -2.58 -9.68 -14.78
C LEU A 107 -2.31 -11.19 -14.81
N GLY A 108 -3.34 -12.02 -14.75
CA GLY A 108 -3.24 -13.47 -14.90
C GLY A 108 -2.92 -14.24 -13.62
N TYR A 109 -3.04 -13.61 -12.44
CA TYR A 109 -2.73 -14.27 -11.16
C TYR A 109 -3.94 -14.98 -10.52
N ILE A 110 -5.11 -14.75 -11.07
CA ILE A 110 -6.34 -15.42 -10.63
C ILE A 110 -7.13 -15.93 -11.84
#